data_969d85274e287f3ebf64686b97eab6a5
#
_entry.id   969d85274e287f3ebf64686b97eab6a5
#
_cell.length_a   1.000
_cell.length_b   1.000
_cell.length_c   1.000
_cell.angle_alpha   90.00
_cell.angle_beta   90.00
_cell.angle_gamma   90.00
#
_symmetry.space_group_name_H-M   'P 1'
#
loop_
_entity.id
_entity.type
_entity.pdbx_description
1 polymer ?
#
loop_
_entity_poly.entity_id
_entity_poly.type
_entity_poly.pdbx_seq_one_letter_code
_entity_poly.pdbx_strand_id
1 'polypeptide(L)'
;ILDCSELFRLGEIDGDLSGLDIFVIDHHKTSNLPENAIGFIDSEAPACSYLVQLFYEKLIGSIPLKLANILFFGLSTDTGFFRFLSKDSAEVFMAAARLVSYGVEPRVIYNEINSGKPYSTRKLLGALLSKAERYLDGKLVITYETLEDTKKYGSEGRDSDALYQLLLSSQDVEVAVFLRQDSISTCTGGFRSIDKVDVSQVAAKFGGGGHKNASGMSTDGKLEDLIPKIVKEFSKII
;
A
#
# COMPACT_ATOMS: atom_id res chain seq x y z
N ILE A 1 15.06 -10.46 -12.06
CA ILE A 1 14.18 -9.37 -11.61
C ILE A 1 13.08 -9.99 -10.79
N LEU A 2 12.77 -9.42 -9.63
CA LEU A 2 11.69 -9.88 -8.75
C LEU A 2 10.71 -8.73 -8.52
N ASP A 3 9.40 -9.06 -8.46
CA ASP A 3 8.30 -8.16 -8.13
C ASP A 3 8.12 -6.97 -9.08
N CYS A 4 8.62 -7.12 -10.29
CA CYS A 4 8.55 -6.10 -11.33
C CYS A 4 8.67 -6.71 -12.72
N SER A 5 7.61 -6.64 -13.52
CA SER A 5 7.59 -7.08 -14.91
C SER A 5 7.55 -5.92 -15.93
N GLU A 6 7.77 -4.68 -15.45
CA GLU A 6 7.84 -3.47 -16.27
C GLU A 6 9.16 -2.74 -15.99
N LEU A 7 10.14 -2.84 -16.91
CA LEU A 7 11.50 -2.33 -16.69
C LEU A 7 11.56 -0.85 -16.30
N PHE A 8 10.67 -0.01 -16.81
CA PHE A 8 10.65 1.42 -16.47
C PHE A 8 10.37 1.69 -14.98
N ARG A 9 9.79 0.72 -14.26
CA ARG A 9 9.52 0.82 -12.82
C ARG A 9 10.74 0.53 -11.95
N LEU A 10 11.80 -0.01 -12.53
CA LEU A 10 13.06 -0.28 -11.82
C LEU A 10 13.89 1.00 -11.58
N GLY A 11 13.45 2.15 -12.13
CA GLY A 11 14.21 3.39 -12.08
C GLY A 11 15.37 3.43 -13.09
N GLU A 12 16.35 4.28 -12.85
CA GLU A 12 17.55 4.33 -13.66
C GLU A 12 18.44 3.11 -13.36
N ILE A 13 18.63 2.27 -14.37
CA ILE A 13 19.53 1.11 -14.26
C ILE A 13 20.85 1.52 -14.91
N ASP A 14 21.93 1.58 -14.11
CA ASP A 14 23.28 1.78 -14.64
C ASP A 14 23.73 0.52 -15.39
N GLY A 15 23.76 0.61 -16.71
CA GLY A 15 24.27 -0.44 -17.58
C GLY A 15 23.32 -0.82 -18.73
N ASP A 16 23.91 -1.45 -19.72
CA ASP A 16 23.19 -2.03 -20.87
C ASP A 16 22.71 -3.42 -20.52
N LEU A 17 21.40 -3.64 -20.56
CA LEU A 17 20.78 -4.95 -20.36
C LEU A 17 20.75 -5.79 -21.65
N SER A 18 21.20 -5.23 -22.76
CA SER A 18 21.29 -5.96 -24.03
C SER A 18 22.29 -7.11 -23.92
N GLY A 19 21.87 -8.30 -24.34
CA GLY A 19 22.71 -9.49 -24.29
C GLY A 19 22.75 -10.21 -22.93
N LEU A 20 21.98 -9.76 -21.93
CA LEU A 20 21.76 -10.52 -20.70
C LEU A 20 20.56 -11.44 -20.83
N ASP A 21 20.67 -12.64 -20.26
CA ASP A 21 19.52 -13.50 -20.03
C ASP A 21 18.72 -12.94 -18.85
N ILE A 22 17.53 -12.44 -19.10
CA ILE A 22 16.67 -11.84 -18.07
C ILE A 22 15.60 -12.85 -17.64
N PHE A 23 15.56 -13.14 -16.34
CA PHE A 23 14.50 -13.94 -15.75
C PHE A 23 13.69 -13.09 -14.78
N VAL A 24 12.36 -13.14 -14.90
CA VAL A 24 11.43 -12.32 -14.10
C VAL A 24 10.47 -13.21 -13.34
N ILE A 25 10.32 -12.97 -12.04
CA ILE A 25 9.24 -13.55 -11.21
C ILE A 25 8.40 -12.39 -10.70
N ASP A 26 7.10 -12.40 -10.99
CA ASP A 26 6.19 -11.33 -10.63
C ASP A 26 4.75 -11.84 -10.41
N HIS A 27 3.95 -11.06 -9.68
CA HIS A 27 2.54 -11.33 -9.42
C HIS A 27 1.60 -10.17 -9.83
N HIS A 28 2.13 -9.14 -10.46
CA HIS A 28 1.31 -8.02 -10.94
C HIS A 28 0.50 -8.40 -12.19
N LYS A 29 -0.71 -7.81 -12.29
CA LYS A 29 -1.61 -8.05 -13.44
C LYS A 29 -1.11 -7.40 -14.73
N THR A 30 -0.38 -6.30 -14.62
CA THR A 30 0.23 -5.62 -15.76
C THR A 30 1.65 -6.14 -15.95
N SER A 31 1.99 -6.50 -17.17
CA SER A 31 3.32 -7.01 -17.51
C SER A 31 3.73 -6.53 -18.90
N ASN A 32 4.95 -6.04 -19.01
CA ASN A 32 5.57 -5.68 -20.27
C ASN A 32 7.04 -6.13 -20.25
N LEU A 33 7.25 -7.40 -20.52
CA LEU A 33 8.58 -8.00 -20.53
C LEU A 33 9.35 -7.60 -21.79
N PRO A 34 10.69 -7.41 -21.70
CA PRO A 34 11.53 -7.31 -22.87
C PRO A 34 11.57 -8.62 -23.65
N GLU A 35 11.81 -8.55 -24.96
CA GLU A 35 11.80 -9.70 -25.88
C GLU A 35 12.75 -10.83 -25.46
N ASN A 36 13.85 -10.50 -24.78
CA ASN A 36 14.84 -11.45 -24.31
C ASN A 36 14.62 -11.95 -22.86
N ALA A 37 13.45 -11.64 -22.27
CA ALA A 37 13.15 -12.06 -20.91
C ALA A 37 12.29 -13.32 -20.88
N ILE A 38 12.58 -14.19 -19.91
CA ILE A 38 11.73 -15.31 -19.52
C ILE A 38 10.98 -14.90 -18.25
N GLY A 39 9.64 -14.80 -18.34
CA GLY A 39 8.79 -14.42 -17.21
C GLY A 39 8.05 -15.61 -16.61
N PHE A 40 8.05 -15.70 -15.28
CA PHE A 40 7.08 -16.46 -14.51
C PHE A 40 6.19 -15.48 -13.76
N ILE A 41 5.02 -15.22 -14.34
CA ILE A 41 4.08 -14.22 -13.82
C ILE A 41 2.77 -14.93 -13.48
N ASP A 42 2.38 -14.82 -12.21
CA ASP A 42 1.12 -15.37 -11.71
C ASP A 42 0.36 -14.30 -10.92
N SER A 43 -0.61 -13.68 -11.58
CA SER A 43 -1.42 -12.60 -11.00
C SER A 43 -2.41 -13.06 -9.92
N GLU A 44 -2.58 -14.36 -9.73
CA GLU A 44 -3.39 -14.92 -8.65
C GLU A 44 -2.54 -15.22 -7.39
N ALA A 45 -1.22 -15.18 -7.52
CA ALA A 45 -0.32 -15.34 -6.38
C ALA A 45 -0.43 -14.14 -5.43
N PRO A 46 -0.44 -14.36 -4.10
CA PRO A 46 -0.64 -13.30 -3.13
C PRO A 46 0.57 -12.36 -2.96
N ALA A 47 1.75 -12.80 -3.39
CA ALA A 47 3.01 -12.09 -3.28
C ALA A 47 4.07 -12.69 -4.22
N CYS A 48 4.99 -11.89 -4.71
CA CYS A 48 6.15 -12.40 -5.43
C CYS A 48 7.03 -13.31 -4.55
N SER A 49 7.17 -12.98 -3.27
CA SER A 49 7.91 -13.80 -2.28
C SER A 49 7.34 -15.22 -2.13
N TYR A 50 6.02 -15.39 -2.27
CA TYR A 50 5.38 -16.72 -2.30
C TYR A 50 5.86 -17.53 -3.51
N LEU A 51 5.90 -16.94 -4.69
CA LEU A 51 6.40 -17.60 -5.90
C LEU A 51 7.87 -17.98 -5.76
N VAL A 52 8.69 -17.06 -5.25
CA VAL A 52 10.12 -17.31 -4.99
C VAL A 52 10.30 -18.45 -3.98
N GLN A 53 9.48 -18.53 -2.94
CA GLN A 53 9.50 -19.65 -1.99
C GLN A 53 9.24 -20.98 -2.70
N LEU A 54 8.18 -21.07 -3.50
CA LEU A 54 7.84 -22.30 -4.23
C LEU A 54 8.95 -22.74 -5.19
N PHE A 55 9.56 -21.79 -5.91
CA PHE A 55 10.71 -22.05 -6.77
C PHE A 55 11.90 -22.59 -5.98
N TYR A 56 12.26 -21.93 -4.89
CA TYR A 56 13.40 -22.32 -4.08
C TYR A 56 13.20 -23.71 -3.47
N GLU A 57 12.05 -23.99 -2.89
CA GLU A 57 11.70 -25.29 -2.31
C GLU A 57 11.76 -26.40 -3.37
N LYS A 58 11.29 -26.13 -4.59
CA LYS A 58 11.28 -27.11 -5.69
C LYS A 58 12.65 -27.37 -6.29
N LEU A 59 13.50 -26.35 -6.46
CA LEU A 59 14.76 -26.45 -7.17
C LEU A 59 15.94 -26.78 -6.25
N ILE A 60 15.90 -26.28 -5.01
CA ILE A 60 17.03 -26.31 -4.08
C ILE A 60 16.69 -27.12 -2.83
N GLY A 61 15.45 -27.03 -2.35
CA GLY A 61 14.95 -27.75 -1.19
C GLY A 61 14.81 -26.87 0.05
N SER A 62 15.58 -27.16 1.11
CA SER A 62 15.48 -26.46 2.39
C SER A 62 15.91 -24.99 2.28
N ILE A 63 15.11 -24.09 2.85
CA ILE A 63 15.36 -22.65 2.81
C ILE A 63 16.19 -22.24 4.04
N PRO A 64 17.33 -21.53 3.85
CA PRO A 64 18.08 -20.99 4.98
C PRO A 64 17.27 -19.93 5.75
N LEU A 65 17.42 -19.88 7.09
CA LEU A 65 16.65 -18.97 7.96
C LEU A 65 16.66 -17.50 7.49
N LYS A 66 17.81 -17.00 7.05
CA LYS A 66 17.92 -15.61 6.55
C LYS A 66 16.98 -15.36 5.36
N LEU A 67 16.93 -16.28 4.42
CA LEU A 67 16.03 -16.20 3.27
C LEU A 67 14.58 -16.41 3.68
N ALA A 68 14.31 -17.37 4.58
CA ALA A 68 12.96 -17.62 5.11
C ALA A 68 12.36 -16.37 5.78
N ASN A 69 13.15 -15.61 6.54
CA ASN A 69 12.73 -14.34 7.13
C ASN A 69 12.34 -13.31 6.05
N ILE A 70 13.14 -13.16 4.99
CA ILE A 70 12.86 -12.22 3.89
C ILE A 70 11.59 -12.63 3.15
N LEU A 71 11.43 -13.92 2.86
CA LEU A 71 10.23 -14.44 2.17
C LEU A 71 8.97 -14.25 3.02
N PHE A 72 9.06 -14.52 4.32
CA PHE A 72 7.94 -14.30 5.23
C PHE A 72 7.60 -12.82 5.39
N PHE A 73 8.62 -11.95 5.41
CA PHE A 73 8.41 -10.49 5.42
C PHE A 73 7.63 -10.04 4.18
N GLY A 74 8.07 -10.40 2.96
CA GLY A 74 7.38 -10.05 1.72
C GLY A 74 5.96 -10.62 1.66
N LEU A 75 5.78 -11.90 2.03
CA LEU A 75 4.45 -12.51 2.09
C LEU A 75 3.53 -11.78 3.08
N SER A 76 4.06 -11.39 4.24
CA SER A 76 3.28 -10.69 5.26
C SER A 76 2.89 -9.28 4.84
N THR A 77 3.77 -8.53 4.16
CA THR A 77 3.48 -7.17 3.70
C THR A 77 2.41 -7.17 2.61
N ASP A 78 2.56 -7.98 1.58
CA ASP A 78 1.65 -8.01 0.43
C ASP A 78 0.25 -8.52 0.80
N THR A 79 0.18 -9.47 1.74
CA THR A 79 -1.09 -9.99 2.24
C THR A 79 -1.70 -9.18 3.39
N GLY A 80 -1.04 -8.10 3.80
CA GLY A 80 -1.44 -7.29 4.96
C GLY A 80 -1.56 -8.14 6.23
N PHE A 81 -0.56 -8.97 6.51
CA PHE A 81 -0.60 -10.00 7.53
C PHE A 81 -1.80 -10.95 7.38
N PHE A 82 -1.94 -11.48 6.15
CA PHE A 82 -2.93 -12.50 5.78
C PHE A 82 -4.40 -12.02 5.75
N ARG A 83 -4.67 -10.75 6.07
CA ARG A 83 -6.05 -10.21 6.11
C ARG A 83 -6.69 -10.05 4.73
N PHE A 84 -5.89 -10.00 3.65
CA PHE A 84 -6.40 -9.89 2.28
C PHE A 84 -6.63 -11.24 1.60
N LEU A 85 -6.27 -12.32 2.28
CA LEU A 85 -6.46 -13.67 1.75
C LEU A 85 -7.93 -14.09 1.77
N SER A 86 -8.31 -14.92 0.80
CA SER A 86 -9.64 -15.50 0.68
C SER A 86 -9.72 -16.89 1.31
N LYS A 87 -10.92 -17.48 1.28
CA LYS A 87 -11.15 -18.87 1.69
C LYS A 87 -10.35 -19.92 0.89
N ASP A 88 -9.93 -19.57 -0.33
CA ASP A 88 -9.22 -20.45 -1.24
C ASP A 88 -7.68 -20.36 -1.08
N SER A 89 -7.20 -19.62 -0.07
CA SER A 89 -5.78 -19.34 0.17
C SER A 89 -5.11 -20.36 1.11
N ALA A 90 -5.62 -21.57 1.24
CA ALA A 90 -5.06 -22.60 2.15
C ALA A 90 -3.58 -22.87 1.87
N GLU A 91 -3.18 -22.97 0.59
CA GLU A 91 -1.78 -23.20 0.19
C GLU A 91 -0.83 -22.11 0.63
N VAL A 92 -1.31 -20.85 0.71
CA VAL A 92 -0.52 -19.72 1.21
C VAL A 92 -0.22 -19.87 2.70
N PHE A 93 -1.21 -20.31 3.50
CA PHE A 93 -1.00 -20.61 4.92
C PHE A 93 -0.07 -21.81 5.11
N MET A 94 -0.15 -22.81 4.24
CA MET A 94 0.79 -23.94 4.26
C MET A 94 2.22 -23.50 3.93
N ALA A 95 2.39 -22.59 2.96
CA ALA A 95 3.70 -22.00 2.65
C ALA A 95 4.24 -21.19 3.84
N ALA A 96 3.41 -20.36 4.47
CA ALA A 96 3.79 -19.63 5.68
C ALA A 96 4.20 -20.58 6.82
N ALA A 97 3.46 -21.68 7.03
CA ALA A 97 3.79 -22.70 8.03
C ALA A 97 5.17 -23.34 7.75
N ARG A 98 5.50 -23.61 6.49
CA ARG A 98 6.84 -24.11 6.11
C ARG A 98 7.94 -23.11 6.44
N LEU A 99 7.73 -21.79 6.17
CA LEU A 99 8.70 -20.77 6.55
C LEU A 99 8.92 -20.74 8.08
N VAL A 100 7.85 -20.87 8.86
CA VAL A 100 7.95 -20.99 10.33
C VAL A 100 8.74 -22.24 10.72
N SER A 101 8.56 -23.37 10.02
CA SER A 101 9.32 -24.59 10.29
C SER A 101 10.83 -24.45 9.99
N TYR A 102 11.23 -23.50 9.14
CA TYR A 102 12.63 -23.12 8.92
C TYR A 102 13.17 -22.16 9.99
N GLY A 103 12.37 -21.83 11.01
CA GLY A 103 12.78 -21.04 12.17
C GLY A 103 12.35 -19.57 12.15
N VAL A 104 11.50 -19.16 11.22
CA VAL A 104 10.94 -17.78 11.23
C VAL A 104 10.11 -17.58 12.48
N GLU A 105 10.32 -16.45 13.13
CA GLU A 105 9.49 -15.98 14.25
C GLU A 105 8.50 -14.90 13.77
N PRO A 106 7.21 -15.22 13.50
CA PRO A 106 6.23 -14.26 12.95
C PRO A 106 6.09 -12.99 13.78
N ARG A 107 6.21 -13.11 15.12
CA ARG A 107 6.16 -11.96 16.03
C ARG A 107 7.30 -10.97 15.79
N VAL A 108 8.50 -11.47 15.49
CA VAL A 108 9.66 -10.62 15.20
C VAL A 108 9.40 -9.84 13.92
N ILE A 109 8.98 -10.52 12.86
CA ILE A 109 8.65 -9.89 11.58
C ILE A 109 7.51 -8.88 11.74
N TYR A 110 6.45 -9.22 12.47
CA TYR A 110 5.36 -8.29 12.77
C TYR A 110 5.86 -7.01 13.45
N ASN A 111 6.74 -7.15 14.44
CA ASN A 111 7.29 -6.02 15.15
C ASN A 111 8.20 -5.16 14.27
N GLU A 112 9.00 -5.75 13.38
CA GLU A 112 9.84 -5.01 12.43
C GLU A 112 8.98 -4.12 11.51
N ILE A 113 7.83 -4.62 11.06
CA ILE A 113 6.92 -3.87 10.18
C ILE A 113 6.12 -2.81 10.94
N ASN A 114 5.57 -3.15 12.11
CA ASN A 114 4.53 -2.36 12.77
C ASN A 114 5.00 -1.59 14.00
N SER A 115 6.20 -1.88 14.53
CA SER A 115 6.72 -1.22 15.73
C SER A 115 7.79 -0.16 15.39
N GLY A 116 8.35 0.46 16.42
CA GLY A 116 9.44 1.42 16.25
C GLY A 116 9.02 2.80 15.73
N LYS A 117 7.75 3.05 15.53
CA LYS A 117 7.27 4.36 15.08
C LYS A 117 7.49 5.41 16.19
N PRO A 118 7.98 6.63 15.85
CA PRO A 118 8.13 7.70 16.80
C PRO A 118 6.84 7.99 17.58
N TYR A 119 6.96 8.37 18.85
CA TYR A 119 5.79 8.73 19.65
C TYR A 119 5.01 9.92 19.08
N SER A 120 5.70 10.88 18.44
CA SER A 120 5.10 11.99 17.70
C SER A 120 4.15 11.51 16.59
N THR A 121 4.51 10.44 15.87
CA THR A 121 3.64 9.80 14.86
C THR A 121 2.32 9.34 15.47
N ARG A 122 2.37 8.71 16.65
CA ARG A 122 1.14 8.27 17.34
C ARG A 122 0.30 9.44 17.85
N LYS A 123 0.95 10.53 18.26
CA LYS A 123 0.26 11.78 18.65
C LYS A 123 -0.39 12.47 17.45
N LEU A 124 0.30 12.51 16.30
CA LEU A 124 -0.27 13.01 15.06
C LEU A 124 -1.48 12.16 14.63
N LEU A 125 -1.35 10.85 14.63
CA LEU A 125 -2.46 9.93 14.30
C LEU A 125 -3.69 10.20 15.17
N GLY A 126 -3.51 10.34 16.48
CA GLY A 126 -4.60 10.70 17.39
C GLY A 126 -5.23 12.07 17.08
N ALA A 127 -4.41 13.08 16.73
CA ALA A 127 -4.91 14.40 16.33
C ALA A 127 -5.70 14.34 15.00
N LEU A 128 -5.23 13.56 14.02
CA LEU A 128 -5.92 13.37 12.74
C LEU A 128 -7.26 12.64 12.93
N LEU A 129 -7.29 11.59 13.75
CA LEU A 129 -8.53 10.88 14.06
C LEU A 129 -9.54 11.78 14.78
N SER A 130 -9.08 12.65 15.69
CA SER A 130 -9.96 13.57 16.40
C SER A 130 -10.55 14.69 15.52
N LYS A 131 -9.93 14.98 14.37
CA LYS A 131 -10.41 15.93 13.36
C LYS A 131 -11.24 15.27 12.26
N ALA A 132 -11.35 13.95 12.27
CA ALA A 132 -12.06 13.23 11.23
C ALA A 132 -13.56 13.56 11.27
N GLU A 133 -14.10 14.00 10.15
CA GLU A 133 -15.50 14.33 9.98
C GLU A 133 -16.17 13.39 8.97
N ARG A 134 -17.42 13.08 9.23
CA ARG A 134 -18.25 12.19 8.39
C ARG A 134 -19.18 13.00 7.48
N TYR A 135 -19.26 12.59 6.22
CA TYR A 135 -20.09 13.17 5.18
C TYR A 135 -20.88 12.09 4.45
N LEU A 136 -21.88 12.46 3.67
CA LEU A 136 -22.66 11.57 2.79
C LEU A 136 -23.25 10.39 3.57
N ASP A 137 -24.07 10.68 4.57
CA ASP A 137 -24.69 9.71 5.48
C ASP A 137 -23.68 8.78 6.17
N GLY A 138 -22.45 9.30 6.39
CA GLY A 138 -21.40 8.62 7.09
C GLY A 138 -20.49 7.72 6.23
N LYS A 139 -20.75 7.61 4.93
CA LYS A 139 -19.97 6.77 4.01
C LYS A 139 -18.61 7.35 3.64
N LEU A 140 -18.47 8.67 3.70
CA LEU A 140 -17.23 9.38 3.44
C LEU A 140 -16.69 9.95 4.75
N VAL A 141 -15.43 9.65 5.06
CA VAL A 141 -14.69 10.28 6.17
C VAL A 141 -13.55 11.10 5.62
N ILE A 142 -13.43 12.34 6.04
CA ILE A 142 -12.33 13.23 5.69
C ILE A 142 -11.60 13.68 6.96
N THR A 143 -10.28 13.61 6.93
CA THR A 143 -9.42 14.22 7.95
C THR A 143 -8.28 14.99 7.29
N TYR A 144 -7.62 15.85 8.05
CA TYR A 144 -6.60 16.72 7.48
C TYR A 144 -5.48 17.06 8.46
N GLU A 145 -4.29 17.27 7.90
CA GLU A 145 -3.08 17.78 8.56
C GLU A 145 -2.83 19.21 8.13
N THR A 146 -2.79 20.12 9.09
CA THR A 146 -2.46 21.54 8.87
C THR A 146 -0.95 21.77 8.95
N LEU A 147 -0.47 22.92 8.46
CA LEU A 147 0.93 23.34 8.66
C LEU A 147 1.32 23.41 10.15
N GLU A 148 0.36 23.72 11.00
CA GLU A 148 0.57 23.77 12.45
C GLU A 148 0.76 22.37 13.04
N ASP A 149 -0.01 21.38 12.56
CA ASP A 149 0.19 19.96 12.94
C ASP A 149 1.56 19.47 12.51
N THR A 150 1.97 19.76 11.28
CA THR A 150 3.30 19.40 10.77
C THR A 150 4.41 20.03 11.63
N LYS A 151 4.26 21.30 12.00
CA LYS A 151 5.20 21.99 12.90
C LYS A 151 5.25 21.36 14.29
N LYS A 152 4.09 20.94 14.80
CA LYS A 152 3.95 20.39 16.17
C LYS A 152 4.44 18.95 16.28
N TYR A 153 4.16 18.11 15.29
CA TYR A 153 4.41 16.68 15.38
C TYR A 153 5.58 16.20 14.52
N GLY A 154 6.09 17.05 13.63
CA GLY A 154 7.12 16.73 12.66
C GLY A 154 6.55 16.08 11.38
N SER A 155 7.38 16.05 10.34
CA SER A 155 7.04 15.42 9.05
C SER A 155 7.53 13.98 8.93
N GLU A 156 8.45 13.58 9.80
CA GLU A 156 9.03 12.25 9.78
C GLU A 156 8.11 11.23 10.44
N GLY A 157 8.10 10.05 9.88
CA GLY A 157 7.40 8.90 10.47
C GLY A 157 5.88 8.98 10.41
N ARG A 158 5.27 9.72 9.47
CA ARG A 158 3.82 9.65 9.22
C ARG A 158 3.39 8.21 8.94
N ASP A 159 2.24 7.83 9.47
CA ASP A 159 1.68 6.50 9.36
C ASP A 159 0.28 6.58 8.70
N SER A 160 0.29 6.95 7.42
CA SER A 160 -0.94 7.12 6.64
C SER A 160 -1.71 5.81 6.45
N ASP A 161 -1.01 4.68 6.39
CA ASP A 161 -1.65 3.37 6.23
C ASP A 161 -2.44 3.00 7.50
N ALA A 162 -1.87 3.22 8.68
CA ALA A 162 -2.59 3.04 9.94
C ALA A 162 -3.80 3.99 10.04
N LEU A 163 -3.66 5.25 9.58
CA LEU A 163 -4.76 6.21 9.54
C LEU A 163 -5.91 5.71 8.67
N TYR A 164 -5.63 5.34 7.42
CA TYR A 164 -6.66 4.83 6.51
C TYR A 164 -7.31 3.55 7.03
N GLN A 165 -6.52 2.64 7.59
CA GLN A 165 -7.04 1.42 8.19
C GLN A 165 -8.05 1.72 9.31
N LEU A 166 -7.73 2.64 10.20
CA LEU A 166 -8.61 3.03 11.29
C LEU A 166 -9.89 3.73 10.79
N LEU A 167 -9.77 4.64 9.83
CA LEU A 167 -10.92 5.34 9.26
C LEU A 167 -11.86 4.38 8.52
N LEU A 168 -11.32 3.52 7.64
CA LEU A 168 -12.09 2.55 6.85
C LEU A 168 -12.66 1.39 7.67
N SER A 169 -12.11 1.11 8.85
CA SER A 169 -12.68 0.11 9.78
C SER A 169 -13.89 0.62 10.57
N SER A 170 -14.22 1.91 10.44
CA SER A 170 -15.39 2.50 11.09
C SER A 170 -16.67 2.05 10.40
N GLN A 171 -17.74 1.87 11.19
CA GLN A 171 -19.04 1.43 10.68
C GLN A 171 -19.57 2.37 9.58
N ASP A 172 -20.08 1.78 8.49
CA ASP A 172 -20.69 2.44 7.33
C ASP A 172 -19.73 3.28 6.47
N VAL A 173 -18.44 3.36 6.80
CA VAL A 173 -17.46 4.09 6.01
C VAL A 173 -17.05 3.28 4.78
N GLU A 174 -17.26 3.85 3.59
CA GLU A 174 -16.86 3.28 2.31
C GLU A 174 -15.58 3.95 1.75
N VAL A 175 -15.38 5.24 2.08
CA VAL A 175 -14.27 6.06 1.59
C VAL A 175 -13.62 6.85 2.72
N ALA A 176 -12.30 6.85 2.75
CA ALA A 176 -11.49 7.70 3.64
C ALA A 176 -10.59 8.63 2.82
N VAL A 177 -10.58 9.90 3.19
CA VAL A 177 -9.75 10.94 2.59
C VAL A 177 -8.87 11.55 3.65
N PHE A 178 -7.58 11.63 3.35
CA PHE A 178 -6.62 12.36 4.16
C PHE A 178 -5.99 13.47 3.31
N LEU A 179 -6.17 14.71 3.75
CA LEU A 179 -5.61 15.90 3.12
C LEU A 179 -4.48 16.47 3.95
N ARG A 180 -3.48 17.04 3.32
CA ARG A 180 -2.39 17.73 3.99
C ARG A 180 -2.12 19.07 3.32
N GLN A 181 -2.08 20.12 4.13
CA GLN A 181 -1.61 21.42 3.70
C GLN A 181 -0.08 21.40 3.69
N ASP A 182 0.52 21.45 2.50
CA ASP A 182 1.99 21.40 2.34
C ASP A 182 2.61 22.82 2.39
N SER A 183 1.85 23.80 1.89
CA SER A 183 2.21 25.23 1.94
C SER A 183 0.96 26.08 2.12
N ILE A 184 1.10 27.40 2.11
CA ILE A 184 -0.04 28.34 2.20
C ILE A 184 -1.04 28.11 1.05
N SER A 185 -0.56 27.64 -0.10
CA SER A 185 -1.35 27.52 -1.33
C SER A 185 -1.39 26.12 -1.95
N THR A 186 -0.75 25.12 -1.36
CA THR A 186 -0.70 23.78 -1.94
C THR A 186 -1.13 22.72 -0.94
N CYS A 187 -1.92 21.76 -1.42
CA CYS A 187 -2.36 20.59 -0.67
C CYS A 187 -2.04 19.30 -1.42
N THR A 188 -1.64 18.29 -0.67
CA THR A 188 -1.69 16.91 -1.14
C THR A 188 -2.85 16.18 -0.49
N GLY A 189 -3.35 15.15 -1.17
CA GLY A 189 -4.42 14.33 -0.65
C GLY A 189 -4.28 12.88 -1.05
N GLY A 190 -4.69 12.00 -0.17
CA GLY A 190 -4.81 10.58 -0.47
C GLY A 190 -6.25 10.13 -0.26
N PHE A 191 -6.68 9.23 -1.11
CA PHE A 191 -8.02 8.67 -1.15
C PHE A 191 -7.94 7.16 -1.05
N ARG A 192 -8.75 6.56 -0.23
CA ARG A 192 -8.86 5.11 -0.10
C ARG A 192 -10.32 4.69 -0.05
N SER A 193 -10.64 3.55 -0.66
CA SER A 193 -11.97 2.93 -0.56
C SER A 193 -11.85 1.44 -0.26
N ILE A 194 -12.96 0.85 0.23
CA ILE A 194 -13.00 -0.59 0.50
C ILE A 194 -13.12 -1.35 -0.83
N ASP A 195 -14.24 -1.28 -1.55
CA ASP A 195 -14.44 -2.09 -2.77
C ASP A 195 -15.22 -1.39 -3.88
N LYS A 196 -16.31 -0.70 -3.57
CA LYS A 196 -17.31 -0.25 -4.56
C LYS A 196 -16.92 1.04 -5.24
N VAL A 197 -16.37 1.98 -4.49
CA VAL A 197 -16.13 3.35 -4.94
C VAL A 197 -14.76 3.45 -5.62
N ASP A 198 -14.75 3.96 -6.84
CA ASP A 198 -13.52 4.24 -7.59
C ASP A 198 -13.01 5.64 -7.25
N VAL A 199 -12.08 5.71 -6.29
CA VAL A 199 -11.51 6.99 -5.82
C VAL A 199 -10.57 7.65 -6.85
N SER A 200 -10.11 6.91 -7.87
CA SER A 200 -9.25 7.46 -8.92
C SER A 200 -9.99 8.49 -9.77
N GLN A 201 -11.30 8.33 -9.96
CA GLN A 201 -12.13 9.28 -10.68
C GLN A 201 -12.20 10.64 -9.99
N VAL A 202 -12.22 10.65 -8.65
CA VAL A 202 -12.21 11.90 -7.89
C VAL A 202 -10.81 12.49 -7.88
N ALA A 203 -9.76 11.70 -7.65
CA ALA A 203 -8.38 12.16 -7.69
C ALA A 203 -8.04 12.87 -9.00
N ALA A 204 -8.48 12.33 -10.14
CA ALA A 204 -8.27 12.90 -11.48
C ALA A 204 -8.89 14.31 -11.63
N LYS A 205 -10.00 14.61 -10.93
CA LYS A 205 -10.62 15.96 -10.96
C LYS A 205 -9.75 17.04 -10.30
N PHE A 206 -8.82 16.61 -9.46
CA PHE A 206 -7.88 17.47 -8.75
C PHE A 206 -6.44 17.33 -9.27
N GLY A 207 -6.26 16.84 -10.51
CA GLY A 207 -4.95 16.72 -11.16
C GLY A 207 -4.13 15.54 -10.66
N GLY A 208 -4.76 14.60 -9.96
CA GLY A 208 -4.14 13.39 -9.42
C GLY A 208 -4.48 12.13 -10.21
N GLY A 209 -4.28 10.95 -9.58
CA GLY A 209 -4.58 9.66 -10.16
C GLY A 209 -4.20 8.51 -9.23
N GLY A 210 -4.26 7.31 -9.76
CA GLY A 210 -3.93 6.08 -9.03
C GLY A 210 -4.85 4.93 -9.40
N HIS A 211 -5.02 4.01 -8.47
CA HIS A 211 -5.87 2.84 -8.63
C HIS A 211 -7.27 3.08 -8.07
N LYS A 212 -8.21 2.22 -8.47
CA LYS A 212 -9.61 2.25 -8.03
C LYS A 212 -9.76 2.49 -6.52
N ASN A 213 -9.02 1.75 -5.70
CA ASN A 213 -9.15 1.77 -4.25
C ASN A 213 -8.07 2.61 -3.54
N ALA A 214 -7.08 3.14 -4.28
CA ALA A 214 -5.97 3.90 -3.71
C ALA A 214 -5.46 4.93 -4.72
N SER A 215 -5.72 6.20 -4.47
CA SER A 215 -5.34 7.30 -5.35
C SER A 215 -4.79 8.46 -4.55
N GLY A 216 -4.12 9.39 -5.22
CA GLY A 216 -3.59 10.59 -4.62
C GLY A 216 -3.73 11.79 -5.54
N MET A 217 -3.64 12.99 -4.95
CA MET A 217 -3.61 14.26 -5.67
C MET A 217 -2.57 15.20 -5.08
N SER A 218 -2.13 16.15 -5.90
CA SER A 218 -1.41 17.34 -5.46
C SER A 218 -1.99 18.51 -6.23
N THR A 219 -2.51 19.52 -5.52
CA THR A 219 -3.25 20.62 -6.15
C THR A 219 -3.04 21.91 -5.39
N ASP A 220 -3.21 23.02 -6.10
CA ASP A 220 -3.28 24.34 -5.47
C ASP A 220 -4.60 24.52 -4.72
N GLY A 221 -4.56 25.15 -3.57
CA GLY A 221 -5.70 25.48 -2.75
C GLY A 221 -5.43 25.33 -1.25
N LYS A 222 -6.46 25.66 -0.48
CA LYS A 222 -6.48 25.49 0.96
C LYS A 222 -7.46 24.39 1.34
N LEU A 223 -7.25 23.75 2.50
CA LEU A 223 -8.11 22.69 3.02
C LEU A 223 -9.59 23.10 3.05
N GLU A 224 -9.85 24.31 3.54
CA GLU A 224 -11.20 24.88 3.66
C GLU A 224 -11.97 25.01 2.34
N ASP A 225 -11.25 25.22 1.22
CA ASP A 225 -11.83 25.31 -0.13
C ASP A 225 -11.93 23.94 -0.80
N LEU A 226 -11.03 23.03 -0.49
CA LEU A 226 -10.91 21.72 -1.13
C LEU A 226 -11.90 20.71 -0.54
N ILE A 227 -12.09 20.69 0.78
CA ILE A 227 -12.99 19.73 1.44
C ILE A 227 -14.41 19.77 0.85
N PRO A 228 -15.10 20.94 0.73
CA PRO A 228 -16.41 20.98 0.13
C PRO A 228 -16.46 20.50 -1.33
N LYS A 229 -15.42 20.79 -2.12
CA LYS A 229 -15.33 20.36 -3.50
C LYS A 229 -15.17 18.84 -3.60
N ILE A 230 -14.34 18.24 -2.74
CA ILE A 230 -14.13 16.80 -2.67
C ILE A 230 -15.42 16.09 -2.26
N VAL A 231 -16.12 16.57 -1.22
CA VAL A 231 -17.44 16.06 -0.82
C VAL A 231 -18.42 16.09 -1.99
N LYS A 232 -18.47 17.20 -2.72
CA LYS A 232 -19.32 17.34 -3.92
C LYS A 232 -18.99 16.34 -5.02
N GLU A 233 -17.72 16.04 -5.27
CA GLU A 233 -17.36 15.04 -6.27
C GLU A 233 -17.72 13.62 -5.80
N PHE A 234 -17.50 13.29 -4.55
CA PHE A 234 -17.92 11.99 -3.99
C PHE A 234 -19.43 11.81 -3.96
N SER A 235 -20.22 12.85 -3.72
CA SER A 235 -21.70 12.77 -3.74
C SER A 235 -22.29 12.33 -5.08
N LYS A 236 -21.49 12.29 -6.16
CA LYS A 236 -21.92 11.82 -7.48
C LYS A 236 -21.71 10.31 -7.69
N ILE A 237 -20.92 9.67 -6.83
CA ILE A 237 -20.46 8.28 -7.00
C ILE A 237 -20.66 7.39 -5.76
N ILE A 238 -21.06 7.97 -4.61
CA ILE A 238 -21.53 7.33 -3.39
C ILE A 238 -23.05 7.52 -3.29
#